data_2f686ea6c9e574a1d32f88f5f2765e0e
#
_entry.id   2f686ea6c9e574a1d32f88f5f2765e0e
#
_cell.length_a   1.000
_cell.length_b   1.000
_cell.length_c   1.000
_cell.angle_alpha   90.00
_cell.angle_beta   90.00
_cell.angle_gamma   90.00
#
_symmetry.space_group_name_H-M   'P 1'
#
loop_
_entity.id
_entity.type
_entity.pdbx_description
1 polymer ?
#
loop_
_entity_poly.entity_id
_entity_poly.type
_entity_poly.pdbx_seq_one_letter_code
_entity_poly.pdbx_strand_id
1 'polypeptide(L)'
;MKKFIGMALAAVISASSFTALAAGAIPDHQGTSMDGIEIGTAQLNSAVKSYYDLFEQAGDQYGVDPNLLAAICMQESSGRNLSYRDDGSEYPAWGIMQIENTLEKSFAKFGEDTTGEKWTLQDRLDPTKAVPFAAYLISQSLIRYDCDYIKMIQSYNFGQTVLDRIIAAKGND
;
A
#
# COMPACT_ATOMS: atom_id res chain seq x y z
N MET A 1 15.46 -8.32 -16.38
CA MET A 1 15.95 -7.55 -15.23
C MET A 1 14.74 -7.05 -14.46
N LYS A 2 14.17 -7.84 -13.54
CA LYS A 2 13.03 -7.49 -12.67
C LYS A 2 13.38 -7.96 -11.26
N LYS A 3 14.42 -7.38 -10.66
CA LYS A 3 14.99 -7.87 -9.38
C LYS A 3 14.79 -6.93 -8.19
N PHE A 4 13.86 -5.99 -8.25
CA PHE A 4 13.75 -4.98 -7.19
C PHE A 4 12.33 -4.70 -6.68
N ILE A 5 11.41 -5.63 -6.84
CA ILE A 5 10.07 -5.47 -6.28
C ILE A 5 9.93 -6.47 -5.14
N GLY A 6 10.44 -6.16 -4.00
CA GLY A 6 10.32 -7.05 -2.87
C GLY A 6 11.29 -6.86 -1.74
N MET A 7 11.66 -5.64 -1.48
CA MET A 7 12.27 -5.32 -0.19
C MET A 7 11.25 -4.57 0.66
N ALA A 8 10.67 -5.36 1.51
CA ALA A 8 10.30 -5.01 2.87
C ALA A 8 9.59 -3.66 3.05
N LEU A 9 8.29 -3.65 2.97
CA LEU A 9 7.48 -2.72 3.74
C LEU A 9 7.60 -3.09 5.23
N ALA A 10 8.81 -3.14 5.75
CA ALA A 10 9.05 -3.20 7.19
C ALA A 10 8.78 -1.80 7.76
N ALA A 11 7.53 -1.35 7.65
CA ALA A 11 7.07 -0.25 8.45
C ALA A 11 7.11 -0.72 9.90
N VAL A 12 8.10 -0.30 10.65
CA VAL A 12 7.93 -0.15 12.09
C VAL A 12 6.89 0.95 12.25
N ILE A 13 5.62 0.59 12.09
CA ILE A 13 4.53 1.39 12.57
C ILE A 13 4.67 1.29 14.09
N SER A 14 5.36 2.27 14.68
CA SER A 14 5.30 2.43 16.12
C SER A 14 3.83 2.44 16.50
N ALA A 15 3.48 1.67 17.53
CA ALA A 15 2.13 1.54 18.06
C ALA A 15 1.69 2.87 18.70
N SER A 16 1.56 3.91 17.90
CA SER A 16 0.99 5.19 18.30
C SER A 16 -0.39 5.27 17.67
N SER A 17 -1.38 5.03 18.52
CA SER A 17 -2.79 5.44 18.36
C SER A 17 -3.34 5.31 16.95
N PHE A 18 -3.91 4.14 16.65
CA PHE A 18 -4.87 4.00 15.56
C PHE A 18 -6.12 4.84 15.90
N THR A 19 -6.05 6.11 15.69
CA THR A 19 -7.27 6.87 15.43
C THR A 19 -7.64 6.53 14.01
N ALA A 20 -8.82 5.96 13.81
CA ALA A 20 -9.38 5.78 12.48
C ALA A 20 -9.20 7.12 11.73
N LEU A 21 -8.43 7.09 10.66
CA LEU A 21 -8.27 8.26 9.82
C LEU A 21 -9.61 8.46 9.14
N ALA A 22 -10.36 9.45 9.61
CA ALA A 22 -11.57 9.85 8.91
C ALA A 22 -11.18 10.28 7.48
N ALA A 23 -12.03 9.94 6.52
CA ALA A 23 -11.94 10.49 5.17
C ALA A 23 -11.74 12.02 5.27
N GLY A 24 -10.68 12.53 4.67
CA GLY A 24 -10.35 13.96 4.75
C GLY A 24 -9.13 14.32 5.62
N ALA A 25 -8.47 13.34 6.25
CA ALA A 25 -7.26 13.62 7.03
C ALA A 25 -5.99 13.69 6.16
N ILE A 26 -6.04 13.28 4.89
CA ILE A 26 -4.95 13.52 3.94
C ILE A 26 -5.08 14.98 3.49
N PRO A 27 -4.03 15.79 3.66
CA PRO A 27 -4.04 17.17 3.21
C PRO A 27 -4.34 17.25 1.71
N ASP A 28 -5.19 18.20 1.31
CA ASP A 28 -5.40 18.52 -0.10
C ASP A 28 -4.18 19.29 -0.60
N HIS A 29 -3.24 18.59 -1.21
CA HIS A 29 -2.03 19.18 -1.76
C HIS A 29 -2.23 19.56 -3.22
N GLN A 30 -2.34 20.85 -3.43
CA GLN A 30 -2.22 21.42 -4.76
C GLN A 30 -0.71 21.57 -5.09
N GLY A 31 -0.27 20.93 -6.15
CA GLY A 31 1.11 21.05 -6.63
C GLY A 31 2.04 19.99 -6.03
N THR A 32 1.62 18.76 -6.09
CA THR A 32 2.46 17.63 -5.71
C THR A 32 3.60 17.43 -6.73
N SER A 33 4.60 16.65 -6.35
CA SER A 33 5.70 16.18 -7.21
C SER A 33 5.26 15.45 -8.49
N MET A 34 3.95 15.40 -8.76
CA MET A 34 3.35 14.91 -10.00
C MET A 34 3.20 16.00 -11.07
N ASP A 35 3.51 17.26 -10.77
CA ASP A 35 3.50 18.35 -11.76
C ASP A 35 4.47 18.04 -12.90
N GLY A 36 3.91 17.91 -14.10
CA GLY A 36 4.66 17.56 -15.31
C GLY A 36 4.78 16.06 -15.61
N ILE A 37 4.20 15.19 -14.80
CA ILE A 37 4.07 13.77 -15.11
C ILE A 37 2.76 13.55 -15.87
N GLU A 38 2.86 13.22 -17.17
CA GLU A 38 1.71 12.72 -17.91
C GLU A 38 1.35 11.32 -17.39
N ILE A 39 0.25 11.25 -16.65
CA ILE A 39 -0.32 9.96 -16.26
C ILE A 39 -1.04 9.40 -17.48
N GLY A 40 -0.38 8.47 -18.17
CA GLY A 40 -1.01 7.71 -19.24
C GLY A 40 -2.19 6.91 -18.68
N THR A 41 -3.24 6.74 -19.47
CA THR A 41 -4.36 5.87 -19.14
C THR A 41 -3.88 4.42 -19.07
N ALA A 42 -3.54 3.95 -17.86
CA ALA A 42 -3.25 2.55 -17.63
C ALA A 42 -4.54 1.75 -17.86
N GLN A 43 -4.50 0.84 -18.83
CA GLN A 43 -5.63 -0.06 -19.05
C GLN A 43 -5.58 -1.17 -18.00
N LEU A 44 -6.51 -1.12 -17.04
CA LEU A 44 -6.70 -2.20 -16.08
C LEU A 44 -7.21 -3.45 -16.80
N ASN A 45 -6.66 -4.61 -16.48
CA ASN A 45 -7.19 -5.88 -16.95
C ASN A 45 -8.52 -6.24 -16.25
N SER A 46 -9.21 -7.28 -16.74
CA SER A 46 -10.52 -7.69 -16.19
C SER A 46 -10.44 -8.16 -14.74
N ALA A 47 -9.34 -8.79 -14.34
CA ALA A 47 -9.16 -9.27 -12.97
C ALA A 47 -9.06 -8.10 -11.97
N VAL A 48 -8.26 -7.07 -12.28
CA VAL A 48 -8.18 -5.87 -11.43
C VAL A 48 -9.51 -5.12 -11.42
N LYS A 49 -10.18 -5.00 -12.58
CA LYS A 49 -11.51 -4.35 -12.66
C LYS A 49 -12.56 -5.04 -11.79
N SER A 50 -12.47 -6.35 -11.58
CA SER A 50 -13.44 -7.06 -10.72
C SER A 50 -13.33 -6.71 -9.24
N TYR A 51 -12.26 -6.05 -8.81
CA TYR A 51 -12.08 -5.55 -7.44
C TYR A 51 -12.34 -4.05 -7.30
N TYR A 52 -12.81 -3.37 -8.36
CA TYR A 52 -12.87 -1.92 -8.36
C TYR A 52 -13.77 -1.35 -7.27
N ASP A 53 -14.91 -2.00 -6.98
CA ASP A 53 -15.81 -1.60 -5.88
C ASP A 53 -15.11 -1.65 -4.51
N LEU A 54 -14.16 -2.59 -4.31
CA LEU A 54 -13.35 -2.64 -3.08
C LEU A 54 -12.33 -1.49 -3.04
N PHE A 55 -11.77 -1.10 -4.19
CA PHE A 55 -10.88 0.04 -4.26
C PHE A 55 -11.62 1.35 -3.97
N GLU A 56 -12.85 1.51 -4.48
CA GLU A 56 -13.70 2.67 -4.16
C GLU A 56 -14.01 2.74 -2.66
N GLN A 57 -14.50 1.65 -2.07
CA GLN A 57 -14.82 1.60 -0.65
C GLN A 57 -13.60 1.90 0.24
N ALA A 58 -12.46 1.29 -0.05
CA ALA A 58 -11.24 1.53 0.71
C ALA A 58 -10.67 2.93 0.45
N GLY A 59 -10.78 3.42 -0.77
CA GLY A 59 -10.40 4.77 -1.16
C GLY A 59 -11.18 5.82 -0.37
N ASP A 60 -12.49 5.69 -0.33
CA ASP A 60 -13.37 6.58 0.43
C ASP A 60 -13.07 6.53 1.94
N GLN A 61 -12.79 5.34 2.46
CA GLN A 61 -12.52 5.15 3.89
C GLN A 61 -11.18 5.78 4.33
N TYR A 62 -10.14 5.67 3.50
CA TYR A 62 -8.78 6.08 3.86
C TYR A 62 -8.28 7.32 3.11
N GLY A 63 -9.11 7.93 2.27
CA GLY A 63 -8.76 9.12 1.49
C GLY A 63 -7.72 8.83 0.40
N VAL A 64 -7.76 7.66 -0.22
CA VAL A 64 -6.83 7.23 -1.28
C VAL A 64 -7.58 7.12 -2.60
N ASP A 65 -7.00 7.64 -3.69
CA ASP A 65 -7.60 7.51 -5.01
C ASP A 65 -7.79 6.02 -5.39
N PRO A 66 -9.02 5.56 -5.70
CA PRO A 66 -9.27 4.18 -6.13
C PRO A 66 -8.42 3.75 -7.33
N ASN A 67 -8.14 4.68 -8.24
CA ASN A 67 -7.28 4.40 -9.40
C ASN A 67 -5.83 4.10 -8.98
N LEU A 68 -5.34 4.74 -7.92
CA LEU A 68 -4.02 4.44 -7.37
C LEU A 68 -3.99 3.03 -6.77
N LEU A 69 -5.02 2.64 -6.01
CA LEU A 69 -5.15 1.27 -5.49
C LEU A 69 -5.20 0.23 -6.61
N ALA A 70 -5.99 0.50 -7.66
CA ALA A 70 -6.09 -0.36 -8.83
C ALA A 70 -4.75 -0.46 -9.58
N ALA A 71 -4.02 0.64 -9.74
CA ALA A 71 -2.71 0.67 -10.38
C ALA A 71 -1.67 -0.12 -9.59
N ILE A 72 -1.66 -0.01 -8.27
CA ILE A 72 -0.79 -0.79 -7.39
C ILE A 72 -1.16 -2.28 -7.49
N CYS A 73 -2.44 -2.65 -7.41
CA CYS A 73 -2.89 -4.03 -7.60
C CYS A 73 -2.46 -4.58 -8.97
N MET A 74 -2.57 -3.78 -10.04
CA MET A 74 -2.13 -4.17 -11.37
C MET A 74 -0.62 -4.43 -11.43
N GLN A 75 0.18 -3.59 -10.80
CA GLN A 75 1.63 -3.70 -10.71
C GLN A 75 2.06 -4.92 -9.88
N GLU A 76 1.45 -5.14 -8.73
CA GLU A 76 1.85 -6.16 -7.76
C GLU A 76 1.48 -7.58 -8.20
N SER A 77 0.27 -7.77 -8.68
CA SER A 77 -0.26 -9.11 -8.96
C SER A 77 -0.99 -9.25 -10.28
N SER A 78 -1.29 -8.14 -10.97
CA SER A 78 -2.25 -8.09 -12.07
C SER A 78 -3.65 -8.61 -11.67
N GLY A 79 -4.03 -8.45 -10.40
CA GLY A 79 -5.29 -8.93 -9.84
C GLY A 79 -5.34 -10.43 -9.55
N ARG A 80 -4.21 -11.13 -9.56
CA ARG A 80 -4.15 -12.57 -9.25
C ARG A 80 -4.11 -12.78 -7.74
N ASN A 81 -5.24 -13.18 -7.17
CA ASN A 81 -5.38 -13.32 -5.72
C ASN A 81 -4.50 -14.42 -5.09
N LEU A 82 -4.19 -15.47 -5.83
CA LEU A 82 -3.28 -16.54 -5.39
C LEU A 82 -1.81 -16.21 -5.66
N SER A 83 -1.50 -14.97 -5.98
CA SER A 83 -0.15 -14.57 -6.25
C SER A 83 0.69 -14.72 -4.99
N TYR A 84 1.51 -15.74 -4.99
CA TYR A 84 2.58 -15.98 -4.03
C TYR A 84 3.88 -15.82 -4.78
N ARG A 85 4.72 -14.95 -4.31
CA ARG A 85 6.04 -14.81 -4.86
C ARG A 85 7.01 -15.66 -4.03
N ASP A 86 7.31 -16.84 -4.54
CA ASP A 86 8.41 -17.67 -4.09
C ASP A 86 9.59 -17.46 -5.05
N ASP A 87 10.25 -16.34 -4.92
CA ASP A 87 11.47 -16.02 -5.67
C ASP A 87 12.74 -16.33 -4.85
N GLY A 88 12.58 -17.11 -3.78
CA GLY A 88 13.63 -17.37 -2.80
C GLY A 88 13.96 -16.15 -1.93
N SER A 89 13.12 -15.12 -1.96
CA SER A 89 13.29 -13.96 -1.07
C SER A 89 13.02 -14.34 0.37
N GLU A 90 13.71 -13.68 1.27
CA GLU A 90 13.50 -13.80 2.72
C GLU A 90 12.11 -13.27 3.15
N TYR A 91 11.44 -12.52 2.27
CA TYR A 91 10.21 -11.79 2.56
C TYR A 91 9.10 -12.09 1.55
N PRO A 92 8.44 -13.27 1.64
CA PRO A 92 7.36 -13.62 0.72
C PRO A 92 6.17 -12.68 0.88
N ALA A 93 5.57 -12.31 -0.24
CA ALA A 93 4.41 -11.44 -0.34
C ALA A 93 3.21 -12.19 -0.94
N TRP A 94 1.98 -11.86 -0.52
CA TRP A 94 0.78 -12.61 -0.83
C TRP A 94 -0.40 -11.73 -1.24
N GLY A 95 -1.26 -12.32 -2.06
CA GLY A 95 -2.54 -11.74 -2.45
C GLY A 95 -2.44 -10.64 -3.50
N ILE A 96 -3.56 -10.03 -3.80
CA ILE A 96 -3.64 -9.02 -4.88
C ILE A 96 -2.81 -7.76 -4.60
N MET A 97 -2.59 -7.43 -3.32
CA MET A 97 -1.82 -6.26 -2.89
C MET A 97 -0.39 -6.60 -2.46
N GLN A 98 0.05 -7.87 -2.60
CA GLN A 98 1.40 -8.35 -2.27
C GLN A 98 1.89 -7.94 -0.88
N ILE A 99 1.06 -8.18 0.14
CA ILE A 99 1.38 -7.87 1.53
C ILE A 99 2.44 -8.87 2.04
N GLU A 100 3.59 -8.36 2.49
CA GLU A 100 4.71 -9.17 2.95
C GLU A 100 4.53 -9.75 4.36
N ASN A 101 5.28 -10.82 4.65
CA ASN A 101 5.31 -11.44 5.98
C ASN A 101 5.80 -10.49 7.08
N THR A 102 6.67 -9.54 6.74
CA THR A 102 7.17 -8.52 7.68
C THR A 102 6.07 -7.66 8.29
N LEU A 103 4.91 -7.59 7.63
CA LEU A 103 3.74 -6.82 8.07
C LEU A 103 2.77 -7.62 8.95
N GLU A 104 3.09 -8.87 9.32
CA GLU A 104 2.21 -9.74 10.11
C GLU A 104 1.59 -9.05 11.32
N LYS A 105 2.42 -8.42 12.16
CA LYS A 105 1.95 -7.75 13.37
C LYS A 105 1.05 -6.54 13.07
N SER A 106 1.42 -5.76 12.05
CA SER A 106 0.64 -4.59 11.64
C SER A 106 -0.69 -5.00 11.02
N PHE A 107 -0.70 -6.07 10.21
CA PHE A 107 -1.90 -6.61 9.58
C PHE A 107 -2.87 -7.18 10.62
N ALA A 108 -2.33 -7.96 11.58
CA ALA A 108 -3.11 -8.52 12.69
C ALA A 108 -3.75 -7.42 13.56
N LYS A 109 -2.95 -6.39 13.90
CA LYS A 109 -3.45 -5.27 14.70
C LYS A 109 -4.50 -4.44 13.95
N PHE A 110 -4.30 -4.19 12.66
CA PHE A 110 -5.27 -3.49 11.85
C PHE A 110 -6.62 -4.22 11.82
N GLY A 111 -6.61 -5.56 11.67
CA GLY A 111 -7.82 -6.37 11.74
C GLY A 111 -8.51 -6.24 13.09
N GLU A 112 -7.77 -6.36 14.20
CA GLU A 112 -8.29 -6.22 15.54
C GLU A 112 -8.91 -4.83 15.78
N ASP A 113 -8.25 -3.76 15.33
CA ASP A 113 -8.72 -2.39 15.53
C ASP A 113 -9.95 -2.05 14.68
N THR A 114 -10.08 -2.64 13.48
CA THR A 114 -11.16 -2.28 12.53
C THR A 114 -12.36 -3.22 12.59
N THR A 115 -12.14 -4.49 12.94
CA THR A 115 -13.19 -5.51 12.92
C THR A 115 -13.40 -6.21 14.27
N GLY A 116 -12.50 -6.01 15.24
CA GLY A 116 -12.46 -6.77 16.49
C GLY A 116 -11.84 -8.15 16.35
N GLU A 117 -11.38 -8.55 15.16
CA GLU A 117 -10.76 -9.83 14.87
C GLU A 117 -9.29 -9.69 14.54
N LYS A 118 -8.45 -10.47 15.20
CA LYS A 118 -7.02 -10.51 14.88
C LYS A 118 -6.80 -11.29 13.59
N TRP A 119 -6.40 -10.58 12.53
CA TRP A 119 -6.12 -11.21 11.25
C TRP A 119 -4.80 -11.97 11.24
N THR A 120 -4.74 -13.00 10.42
CA THR A 120 -3.56 -13.84 10.21
C THR A 120 -2.91 -13.54 8.86
N LEU A 121 -1.71 -14.06 8.64
CA LEU A 121 -1.05 -13.95 7.34
C LEU A 121 -1.87 -14.57 6.19
N GLN A 122 -2.68 -15.59 6.48
CA GLN A 122 -3.53 -16.23 5.48
C GLN A 122 -4.65 -15.30 5.00
N ASP A 123 -5.12 -14.41 5.85
CA ASP A 123 -6.18 -13.43 5.52
C ASP A 123 -5.76 -12.43 4.44
N ARG A 124 -4.47 -12.34 4.11
CA ARG A 124 -3.97 -11.52 2.98
C ARG A 124 -4.47 -12.01 1.62
N LEU A 125 -4.93 -13.26 1.53
CA LEU A 125 -5.57 -13.82 0.34
C LEU A 125 -7.06 -13.41 0.22
N ASP A 126 -7.61 -12.77 1.23
CA ASP A 126 -8.93 -12.19 1.17
C ASP A 126 -8.83 -10.71 0.71
N PRO A 127 -9.30 -10.38 -0.51
CA PRO A 127 -9.25 -9.02 -1.02
C PRO A 127 -10.00 -8.02 -0.13
N THR A 128 -11.06 -8.44 0.56
CA THR A 128 -11.84 -7.57 1.45
C THR A 128 -11.07 -7.16 2.71
N LYS A 129 -9.99 -7.85 3.03
CA LYS A 129 -9.06 -7.54 4.10
C LYS A 129 -7.78 -6.88 3.58
N ALA A 130 -7.24 -7.41 2.48
CA ALA A 130 -5.97 -6.93 1.90
C ALA A 130 -6.08 -5.50 1.35
N VAL A 131 -7.17 -5.16 0.65
CA VAL A 131 -7.34 -3.84 0.02
C VAL A 131 -7.48 -2.72 1.06
N PRO A 132 -8.34 -2.81 2.09
CA PRO A 132 -8.40 -1.77 3.13
C PRO A 132 -7.07 -1.59 3.89
N PHE A 133 -6.36 -2.68 4.17
CA PHE A 133 -5.04 -2.58 4.81
C PHE A 133 -4.02 -1.88 3.92
N ALA A 134 -3.97 -2.19 2.63
CA ALA A 134 -3.09 -1.51 1.68
C ALA A 134 -3.45 -0.02 1.56
N ALA A 135 -4.74 0.31 1.46
CA ALA A 135 -5.21 1.70 1.44
C ALA A 135 -4.78 2.46 2.70
N TYR A 136 -4.92 1.83 3.88
CA TYR A 136 -4.43 2.38 5.13
C TYR A 136 -2.92 2.66 5.09
N LEU A 137 -2.09 1.71 4.63
CA LEU A 137 -0.63 1.91 4.54
C LEU A 137 -0.26 3.05 3.58
N ILE A 138 -0.95 3.14 2.45
CA ILE A 138 -0.76 4.21 1.46
C ILE A 138 -1.15 5.57 2.07
N SER A 139 -2.28 5.64 2.74
CA SER A 139 -2.73 6.83 3.46
C SER A 139 -1.69 7.31 4.48
N GLN A 140 -1.15 6.39 5.30
CA GLN A 140 -0.10 6.71 6.27
C GLN A 140 1.18 7.24 5.59
N SER A 141 1.53 6.67 4.44
CA SER A 141 2.70 7.11 3.67
C SER A 141 2.47 8.49 3.04
N LEU A 142 1.27 8.76 2.51
CA LEU A 142 0.92 10.08 1.99
C LEU A 142 1.00 11.16 3.08
N ILE A 143 0.49 10.88 4.27
CA ILE A 143 0.60 11.80 5.41
C ILE A 143 2.07 12.03 5.78
N ARG A 144 2.85 10.95 5.87
CA ARG A 144 4.25 11.03 6.27
C ARG A 144 5.11 11.85 5.31
N TYR A 145 4.87 11.71 4.02
CA TYR A 145 5.65 12.36 2.97
C TYR A 145 4.96 13.57 2.35
N ASP A 146 4.05 14.18 3.08
CA ASP A 146 3.38 15.42 2.69
C ASP A 146 2.73 15.32 1.30
N CYS A 147 2.00 14.23 1.07
CA CYS A 147 1.35 13.86 -0.20
C CYS A 147 2.30 13.73 -1.41
N ASP A 148 3.58 13.49 -1.16
CA ASP A 148 4.52 13.15 -2.23
C ASP A 148 4.25 11.72 -2.72
N TYR A 149 3.56 11.61 -3.86
CA TYR A 149 3.19 10.34 -4.47
C TYR A 149 4.41 9.51 -4.90
N ILE A 150 5.51 10.14 -5.29
CA ILE A 150 6.74 9.42 -5.66
C ILE A 150 7.33 8.75 -4.42
N LYS A 151 7.46 9.48 -3.33
CA LYS A 151 7.94 8.93 -2.06
C LYS A 151 6.98 7.87 -1.52
N MET A 152 5.67 8.07 -1.63
CA MET A 152 4.69 7.06 -1.25
C MET A 152 4.87 5.77 -2.05
N ILE A 153 4.98 5.83 -3.39
CA ILE A 153 5.22 4.66 -4.24
C ILE A 153 6.55 3.98 -3.89
N GLN A 154 7.61 4.77 -3.70
CA GLN A 154 8.91 4.23 -3.27
C GLN A 154 8.82 3.55 -1.90
N SER A 155 8.07 4.13 -0.95
CA SER A 155 7.87 3.51 0.37
C SER A 155 7.07 2.21 0.29
N TYR A 156 6.12 2.11 -0.64
CA TYR A 156 5.38 0.88 -0.87
C TYR A 156 6.30 -0.22 -1.42
N ASN A 157 7.22 0.12 -2.33
CA ASN A 157 8.13 -0.83 -2.98
C ASN A 157 9.33 -1.23 -2.12
N PHE A 158 9.92 -0.30 -1.39
CA PHE A 158 11.19 -0.51 -0.66
C PHE A 158 11.04 -0.56 0.85
N GLY A 159 9.86 -0.23 1.35
CA GLY A 159 9.62 -0.05 2.77
C GLY A 159 10.00 1.35 3.27
N GLN A 160 9.13 1.88 4.13
CA GLN A 160 9.24 3.21 4.70
C GLN A 160 10.59 3.46 5.40
N THR A 161 11.08 2.48 6.17
CA THR A 161 12.36 2.60 6.89
C THR A 161 13.55 2.74 5.94
N VAL A 162 13.53 2.05 4.81
CA VAL A 162 14.59 2.14 3.80
C VAL A 162 14.56 3.51 3.14
N LEU A 163 13.38 3.96 2.73
CA LEU A 163 13.21 5.28 2.12
C LEU A 163 13.64 6.40 3.07
N ASP A 164 13.24 6.36 4.35
CA ASP A 164 13.65 7.35 5.34
C ASP A 164 15.17 7.44 5.50
N ARG A 165 15.87 6.29 5.48
CA ARG A 165 17.33 6.27 5.52
C ARG A 165 17.95 6.89 4.26
N ILE A 166 17.35 6.67 3.10
CA ILE A 166 17.81 7.26 1.84
C ILE A 166 17.63 8.78 1.89
N ILE A 167 16.47 9.25 2.31
CA ILE A 167 16.18 10.69 2.46
C ILE A 167 17.14 11.33 3.46
N ALA A 168 17.38 10.69 4.61
CA ALA A 168 18.30 11.20 5.60
C ALA A 168 19.76 11.26 5.10
N ALA A 169 20.15 10.34 4.22
CA ALA A 169 21.53 10.26 3.70
C ALA A 169 21.77 11.19 2.48
N LYS A 170 20.75 11.41 1.65
CA LYS A 170 20.88 12.12 0.36
C LYS A 170 20.14 13.45 0.29
N GLY A 171 19.30 13.76 1.27
CA GLY A 171 18.37 14.86 1.22
C GLY A 171 17.03 14.47 0.56
N ASN A 172 16.20 15.48 0.40
CA ASN A 172 14.81 15.31 -0.02
C ASN A 172 14.62 15.35 -1.56
N ASP A 173 15.72 15.53 -2.31
CA ASP A 173 15.74 15.70 -3.78
C ASP A 173 15.88 14.38 -4.53
#